data_55accfc21d22727b2eb0a0d00f143bab
#
_entry.id   55accfc21d22727b2eb0a0d00f143bab
#
_cell.length_a   1.000
_cell.length_b   1.000
_cell.length_c   1.000
_cell.angle_alpha   90.00
_cell.angle_beta   90.00
_cell.angle_gamma   90.00
#
_symmetry.space_group_name_H-M   'P 1'
#
loop_
_entity.id
_entity.type
_entity.pdbx_description
1 polymer ?
#
loop_
_entity_poly.entity_id
_entity_poly.type
_entity_poly.pdbx_seq_one_letter_code
_entity_poly.pdbx_strand_id
1 'polypeptide(L)'
;WILRQIGDLPPFDLLPPGFYYRTPVTVEVMKPDGPQPVSFAPELFDFAERYFPAPIPRQAPGAGFSGLRLRHPLNDPATKDEVLVVQGASYFRAVAAGTVYGLSARAVALDTGGPGTEEFPEIVHLRLTPATPEAPPLIEALIDSPSLAAHLALSPRPGGATVTRCALTLFPRRLLEDAGIAPLTSMFFKGPMQPAVTDDFRPRVHDSAALRIDNGAGETLWRPLANPARIQTSAFADHGPRGFGLIQRPRAFDGFEDAEAAYHRRPTAWVRPESDWGAGAVTLVEIPTADEFMDNIVAFWRPEAPLAPGTAHHFRYDIVWSKAAPPAPGLAPIRDSRSGRVHDRSGARQFVVDYATGRTDLAPRLSVGGAEADGLAAYPLPGGRGLRVGFQLLPGAAEVAELRLVLEDGMGRAASPVWLWRWTRAQDGGV
;
A
#
# COMPACT_ATOMS: atom_id res chain seq x y z
N TRP A 1 9.55 -6.81 23.01
CA TRP A 1 10.72 -6.27 22.30
C TRP A 1 12.00 -6.94 22.81
N ILE A 2 12.79 -7.46 21.86
CA ILE A 2 14.03 -8.21 22.16
C ILE A 2 15.19 -7.23 22.41
N LEU A 3 15.12 -6.07 21.79
CA LEU A 3 16.13 -5.01 21.80
C LEU A 3 15.49 -3.66 21.94
N ARG A 4 16.01 -2.83 22.83
CA ARG A 4 15.54 -1.45 23.05
C ARG A 4 16.73 -0.52 23.03
N GLN A 5 16.66 0.56 22.26
CA GLN A 5 17.63 1.65 22.35
C GLN A 5 17.45 2.39 23.69
N ILE A 6 18.55 2.59 24.41
CA ILE A 6 18.60 3.33 25.67
C ILE A 6 19.32 4.68 25.53
N GLY A 7 19.94 4.95 24.36
CA GLY A 7 20.53 6.24 24.07
C GLY A 7 19.49 7.33 23.84
N ASP A 8 19.84 8.58 24.17
CA ASP A 8 18.93 9.72 24.12
C ASP A 8 18.97 10.42 22.76
N LEU A 9 18.10 9.98 21.84
CA LEU A 9 17.86 10.60 20.54
C LEU A 9 16.36 10.87 20.28
N PRO A 10 15.59 11.37 21.27
CA PRO A 10 14.17 11.57 21.04
C PRO A 10 13.94 12.56 19.88
N PRO A 11 12.95 12.27 19.01
CA PRO A 11 11.96 11.18 19.10
C PRO A 11 12.36 9.88 18.37
N PHE A 12 13.62 9.72 17.97
CA PHE A 12 14.11 8.63 17.15
C PHE A 12 14.71 7.51 18.01
N ASP A 13 14.36 6.26 17.68
CA ASP A 13 15.08 5.08 18.13
C ASP A 13 15.78 4.45 16.92
N LEU A 14 17.09 4.26 16.99
CA LEU A 14 17.85 3.58 15.95
C LEU A 14 17.69 2.07 16.07
N LEU A 15 17.69 1.38 14.93
CA LEU A 15 17.55 -0.07 14.86
C LEU A 15 18.93 -0.70 14.65
N PRO A 16 19.29 -1.75 15.45
CA PRO A 16 20.54 -2.47 15.27
C PRO A 16 20.51 -3.26 13.96
N PRO A 17 21.68 -3.67 13.43
CA PRO A 17 21.73 -4.59 12.30
C PRO A 17 21.01 -5.89 12.67
N GLY A 18 20.29 -6.47 11.70
CA GLY A 18 19.50 -7.68 11.88
C GLY A 18 19.84 -8.74 10.85
N PHE A 19 19.23 -9.92 10.99
CA PHE A 19 19.51 -11.08 10.14
C PHE A 19 19.31 -10.82 8.65
N TYR A 20 18.27 -10.02 8.31
CA TYR A 20 17.93 -9.67 6.93
C TYR A 20 18.53 -8.35 6.46
N TYR A 21 18.96 -7.48 7.37
CA TYR A 21 19.46 -6.13 7.07
C TYR A 21 20.96 -6.09 7.33
N ARG A 22 21.74 -6.45 6.31
CA ARG A 22 23.19 -6.61 6.41
C ARG A 22 23.98 -5.39 5.98
N THR A 23 23.39 -4.53 5.13
CA THR A 23 24.03 -3.28 4.72
C THR A 23 23.99 -2.28 5.88
N PRO A 24 25.16 -1.87 6.40
CA PRO A 24 25.21 -0.92 7.50
C PRO A 24 24.77 0.47 7.05
N VAL A 25 23.82 1.04 7.78
CA VAL A 25 23.34 2.41 7.58
C VAL A 25 24.12 3.33 8.52
N THR A 26 24.75 4.37 7.95
CA THR A 26 25.34 5.45 8.75
C THR A 26 24.28 6.46 9.15
N VAL A 27 24.42 7.06 10.33
CA VAL A 27 23.42 7.99 10.88
C VAL A 27 24.11 9.26 11.37
N GLU A 28 23.52 10.41 11.07
CA GLU A 28 23.86 11.68 11.68
C GLU A 28 22.60 12.41 12.19
N VAL A 29 22.77 13.20 13.24
CA VAL A 29 21.70 14.02 13.82
C VAL A 29 22.03 15.48 13.68
N MET A 30 21.09 16.26 13.20
CA MET A 30 21.22 17.71 13.10
C MET A 30 21.15 18.35 14.48
N LYS A 31 22.21 19.09 14.84
CA LYS A 31 22.30 19.91 16.04
C LYS A 31 22.51 21.38 15.65
N PRO A 32 22.38 22.34 16.59
CA PRO A 32 22.62 23.75 16.29
C PRO A 32 23.97 24.01 15.64
N ASP A 33 25.00 23.23 16.00
CA ASP A 33 26.37 23.36 15.49
C ASP A 33 26.63 22.59 14.19
N GLY A 34 25.59 21.99 13.59
CA GLY A 34 25.62 21.18 12.36
C GLY A 34 25.41 19.69 12.58
N PRO A 35 25.52 18.88 11.52
CA PRO A 35 25.30 17.45 11.59
C PRO A 35 26.38 16.75 12.44
N GLN A 36 25.94 15.85 13.32
CA GLN A 36 26.84 15.09 14.18
C GLN A 36 26.61 13.58 13.94
N PRO A 37 27.68 12.83 13.65
CA PRO A 37 27.57 11.39 13.41
C PRO A 37 27.19 10.65 14.71
N VAL A 38 26.34 9.63 14.56
CA VAL A 38 25.99 8.69 15.62
C VAL A 38 26.75 7.40 15.37
N SER A 39 27.74 7.12 16.23
CA SER A 39 28.50 5.88 16.15
C SER A 39 27.68 4.70 16.71
N PHE A 40 27.68 3.58 16.02
CA PHE A 40 27.09 2.35 16.55
C PHE A 40 27.93 1.86 17.74
N ALA A 41 27.23 1.56 18.84
CA ALA A 41 27.80 0.87 20.00
C ALA A 41 26.75 -0.08 20.59
N PRO A 42 27.11 -1.32 20.98
CA PRO A 42 26.19 -2.25 21.63
C PRO A 42 25.54 -1.66 22.89
N GLU A 43 26.24 -0.78 23.60
CA GLU A 43 25.78 -0.11 24.82
C GLU A 43 24.60 0.85 24.57
N LEU A 44 24.30 1.17 23.33
CA LEU A 44 23.08 1.93 22.96
C LEU A 44 21.79 1.09 23.07
N PHE A 45 21.92 -0.21 23.31
CA PHE A 45 20.81 -1.13 23.27
C PHE A 45 20.72 -1.96 24.57
N ASP A 46 19.49 -2.20 25.00
CA ASP A 46 19.17 -3.15 26.06
C ASP A 46 18.88 -4.51 25.44
N PHE A 47 19.71 -5.51 25.74
CA PHE A 47 19.62 -6.87 25.25
C PHE A 47 18.92 -7.74 26.29
N ALA A 48 17.68 -8.13 26.05
CA ALA A 48 16.93 -8.97 26.98
C ALA A 48 17.59 -10.34 27.15
N GLU A 49 18.03 -10.67 28.36
CA GLU A 49 18.83 -11.89 28.72
C GLU A 49 18.18 -13.18 28.21
N ARG A 50 16.87 -13.32 28.26
CA ARG A 50 16.16 -14.53 27.80
C ARG A 50 16.39 -14.84 26.32
N TYR A 51 16.76 -13.85 25.50
CA TYR A 51 17.03 -14.01 24.07
C TYR A 51 18.52 -13.91 23.72
N PHE A 52 19.32 -13.32 24.61
CA PHE A 52 20.75 -13.11 24.44
C PHE A 52 21.50 -13.66 25.69
N PRO A 53 21.54 -14.98 25.89
CA PRO A 53 22.09 -15.58 27.11
C PRO A 53 23.62 -15.50 27.20
N ALA A 54 24.31 -15.18 26.11
CA ALA A 54 25.74 -15.00 26.07
C ALA A 54 26.16 -13.52 26.14
N PRO A 55 27.34 -13.17 26.65
CA PRO A 55 27.82 -11.81 26.59
C PRO A 55 27.86 -11.29 25.18
N ILE A 56 27.24 -10.13 24.95
CA ILE A 56 27.26 -9.43 23.65
C ILE A 56 28.68 -8.90 23.43
N PRO A 57 29.31 -9.13 22.26
CA PRO A 57 30.59 -8.54 21.93
C PRO A 57 30.56 -7.02 22.03
N ARG A 58 31.39 -6.41 22.84
CA ARG A 58 31.49 -4.96 23.03
C ARG A 58 32.04 -4.24 21.82
N GLN A 59 32.64 -4.96 20.86
CA GLN A 59 33.18 -4.40 19.63
C GLN A 59 32.60 -5.14 18.43
N ALA A 60 31.92 -4.43 17.58
CA ALA A 60 31.45 -4.89 16.28
C ALA A 60 32.01 -3.96 15.19
N PRO A 61 33.29 -4.13 14.77
CA PRO A 61 33.91 -3.30 13.75
C PRO A 61 33.09 -3.33 12.46
N GLY A 62 32.77 -2.16 11.90
CA GLY A 62 31.95 -2.05 10.69
C GLY A 62 30.46 -2.30 10.89
N ALA A 63 29.99 -2.54 12.11
CA ALA A 63 28.57 -2.56 12.40
C ALA A 63 27.99 -1.12 12.28
N GLY A 64 26.82 -1.04 11.67
CA GLY A 64 26.04 0.19 11.59
C GLY A 64 24.62 -0.06 12.07
N PHE A 65 23.75 0.85 11.78
CA PHE A 65 22.33 0.70 12.03
C PHE A 65 21.65 0.03 10.82
N SER A 66 20.45 -0.52 11.01
CA SER A 66 19.63 -1.02 9.88
C SER A 66 18.50 -0.06 9.51
N GLY A 67 18.31 0.98 10.28
CA GLY A 67 17.24 1.96 10.11
C GLY A 67 16.86 2.62 11.42
N LEU A 68 15.66 3.14 11.46
CA LEU A 68 15.11 3.83 12.64
C LEU A 68 13.61 3.62 12.78
N ARG A 69 13.10 3.96 13.96
CA ARG A 69 11.67 4.20 14.20
C ARG A 69 11.47 5.54 14.89
N LEU A 70 10.34 6.16 14.57
CA LEU A 70 9.88 7.39 15.19
C LEU A 70 8.85 7.07 16.26
N ARG A 71 9.00 7.67 17.44
CA ARG A 71 8.04 7.56 18.54
C ARG A 71 7.30 8.86 18.77
N HIS A 72 6.00 8.73 19.02
CA HIS A 72 5.12 9.86 19.32
C HIS A 72 3.94 9.41 20.18
N PRO A 73 3.43 10.23 21.13
CA PRO A 73 2.19 9.96 21.82
C PRO A 73 1.00 10.01 20.84
N LEU A 74 0.54 8.84 20.37
CA LEU A 74 -0.48 8.74 19.32
C LEU A 74 -1.85 8.31 19.87
N ASN A 75 -1.87 7.26 20.69
CA ASN A 75 -3.10 6.68 21.23
C ASN A 75 -3.32 7.08 22.70
N ASP A 76 -2.25 7.23 23.45
CA ASP A 76 -2.25 7.63 24.85
C ASP A 76 -1.15 8.69 25.06
N PRO A 77 -1.46 9.84 25.66
CA PRO A 77 -0.47 10.89 25.96
C PRO A 77 0.71 10.42 26.83
N ALA A 78 0.51 9.39 27.65
CA ALA A 78 1.54 8.83 28.53
C ALA A 78 2.43 7.80 27.82
N THR A 79 2.03 7.32 26.64
CA THR A 79 2.73 6.26 25.91
C THR A 79 3.28 6.80 24.59
N LYS A 80 4.59 6.62 24.36
CA LYS A 80 5.21 6.92 23.07
C LYS A 80 5.07 5.72 22.15
N ASP A 81 4.01 5.73 21.33
CA ASP A 81 3.79 4.72 20.30
C ASP A 81 4.90 4.77 19.23
N GLU A 82 5.21 3.64 18.62
CA GLU A 82 5.96 3.58 17.38
C GLU A 82 5.03 3.98 16.22
N VAL A 83 5.27 5.14 15.61
CA VAL A 83 4.36 5.72 14.62
C VAL A 83 4.87 5.61 13.19
N LEU A 84 6.19 5.43 13.02
CA LEU A 84 6.83 5.23 11.74
C LEU A 84 8.09 4.41 11.92
N VAL A 85 8.36 3.50 10.98
CA VAL A 85 9.62 2.77 10.86
C VAL A 85 10.18 2.96 9.45
N VAL A 86 11.51 3.16 9.36
CA VAL A 86 12.28 3.22 8.11
C VAL A 86 13.38 2.19 8.20
N GLN A 87 13.43 1.21 7.31
CA GLN A 87 14.40 0.12 7.40
C GLN A 87 14.60 -0.61 6.07
N GLY A 88 15.83 -1.02 5.79
CA GLY A 88 16.18 -1.91 4.68
C GLY A 88 16.18 -1.23 3.32
N ALA A 89 15.66 -1.92 2.32
CA ALA A 89 15.64 -1.49 0.91
C ALA A 89 14.64 -0.34 0.67
N SER A 90 14.90 0.81 1.29
CA SER A 90 14.12 2.05 1.22
C SER A 90 12.65 1.94 1.68
N TYR A 91 12.31 0.89 2.44
CA TYR A 91 10.96 0.71 2.97
C TYR A 91 10.68 1.59 4.18
N PHE A 92 9.45 2.06 4.27
CA PHE A 92 8.92 2.69 5.47
C PHE A 92 7.45 2.38 5.66
N ARG A 93 7.01 2.33 6.93
CA ARG A 93 5.63 2.07 7.33
C ARG A 93 5.22 3.10 8.37
N ALA A 94 3.97 3.53 8.35
CA ALA A 94 3.43 4.37 9.41
C ALA A 94 2.06 3.88 9.86
N VAL A 95 1.66 4.32 11.07
CA VAL A 95 0.36 4.06 11.65
C VAL A 95 -0.37 5.36 11.96
N ALA A 96 -1.69 5.32 11.95
CA ALA A 96 -2.59 6.35 12.45
C ALA A 96 -3.16 5.95 13.81
N ALA A 97 -3.80 6.87 14.51
CA ALA A 97 -4.40 6.55 15.79
C ALA A 97 -5.40 5.38 15.70
N GLY A 98 -5.21 4.38 16.57
CA GLY A 98 -6.02 3.16 16.64
C GLY A 98 -5.79 2.17 15.49
N THR A 99 -4.71 2.32 14.70
CA THR A 99 -4.28 1.32 13.71
C THR A 99 -3.02 0.59 14.16
N VAL A 100 -2.71 -0.52 13.50
CA VAL A 100 -1.46 -1.28 13.65
C VAL A 100 -0.73 -1.32 12.32
N TYR A 101 0.54 -1.70 12.28
CA TYR A 101 1.27 -1.82 11.02
C TYR A 101 0.61 -2.83 10.07
N GLY A 102 0.57 -2.47 8.79
CA GLY A 102 0.14 -3.29 7.67
C GLY A 102 1.05 -3.04 6.48
N LEU A 103 0.47 -2.54 5.39
CA LEU A 103 1.22 -2.21 4.17
C LEU A 103 2.39 -1.25 4.42
N SER A 104 3.31 -1.23 3.47
CA SER A 104 4.48 -0.34 3.46
C SER A 104 4.50 0.56 2.22
N ALA A 105 5.36 1.59 2.27
CA ALA A 105 5.79 2.36 1.13
C ALA A 105 7.30 2.17 0.92
N ARG A 106 7.80 2.51 -0.27
CA ARG A 106 9.22 2.56 -0.61
C ARG A 106 9.56 3.87 -1.31
N ALA A 107 10.85 4.18 -1.41
CA ALA A 107 11.29 5.35 -2.17
C ALA A 107 10.95 5.22 -3.65
N VAL A 108 11.32 4.09 -4.26
CA VAL A 108 11.16 3.82 -5.68
C VAL A 108 11.03 2.32 -5.91
N ALA A 109 10.30 1.92 -6.95
CA ALA A 109 10.23 0.55 -7.45
C ALA A 109 10.97 0.49 -8.80
N LEU A 110 11.84 -0.50 -8.98
CA LEU A 110 12.62 -0.69 -10.21
C LEU A 110 12.42 -2.11 -10.72
N ASP A 111 11.99 -2.23 -11.96
CA ASP A 111 11.76 -3.51 -12.65
C ASP A 111 10.73 -4.41 -11.92
N THR A 112 9.83 -3.80 -11.10
CA THR A 112 8.84 -4.52 -10.29
C THR A 112 7.75 -5.15 -11.17
N GLY A 113 7.60 -6.48 -11.06
CA GLY A 113 6.64 -7.25 -11.84
C GLY A 113 7.03 -7.43 -13.31
N GLY A 114 8.22 -7.02 -13.68
CA GLY A 114 8.82 -7.25 -15.01
C GLY A 114 9.36 -8.67 -15.17
N PRO A 115 9.89 -9.00 -16.38
CA PRO A 115 10.45 -10.33 -16.66
C PRO A 115 11.82 -10.56 -16.02
N GLY A 116 12.47 -9.50 -15.54
CA GLY A 116 13.79 -9.55 -14.91
C GLY A 116 13.73 -9.66 -13.39
N THR A 117 14.89 -9.55 -12.77
CA THR A 117 15.01 -9.47 -11.31
C THR A 117 14.72 -8.05 -10.85
N GLU A 118 13.79 -7.87 -9.91
CA GLU A 118 13.51 -6.58 -9.29
C GLU A 118 14.76 -6.05 -8.58
N GLU A 119 15.06 -4.77 -8.79
CA GLU A 119 16.16 -4.08 -8.10
C GLU A 119 15.62 -3.35 -6.86
N PHE A 120 16.29 -3.55 -5.73
CA PHE A 120 15.93 -2.97 -4.44
C PHE A 120 16.97 -1.94 -4.00
N PRO A 121 16.76 -0.62 -4.26
CA PRO A 121 17.66 0.43 -3.79
C PRO A 121 17.69 0.47 -2.26
N GLU A 122 18.90 0.49 -1.67
CA GLU A 122 19.12 0.39 -0.23
C GLU A 122 19.41 1.74 0.40
N ILE A 123 18.91 1.97 1.61
CA ILE A 123 19.33 3.13 2.42
C ILE A 123 20.75 2.89 2.90
N VAL A 124 21.64 3.84 2.62
CA VAL A 124 23.06 3.81 3.03
C VAL A 124 23.40 4.86 4.07
N HIS A 125 22.62 5.94 4.15
CA HIS A 125 22.81 7.01 5.12
C HIS A 125 21.48 7.63 5.54
N LEU A 126 21.38 8.01 6.82
CA LEU A 126 20.23 8.73 7.39
C LEU A 126 20.72 10.00 8.08
N ARG A 127 20.08 11.13 7.75
CA ARG A 127 20.19 12.38 8.48
C ARG A 127 18.88 12.68 9.20
N LEU A 128 18.96 12.91 10.51
CA LEU A 128 17.80 13.08 11.38
C LEU A 128 17.76 14.50 11.93
N THR A 129 16.67 15.21 11.68
CA THR A 129 16.40 16.51 12.31
C THR A 129 15.25 16.34 13.31
N PRO A 130 15.50 16.52 14.62
CA PRO A 130 14.44 16.45 15.63
C PRO A 130 13.35 17.48 15.39
N ALA A 131 12.12 17.18 15.86
CA ALA A 131 11.02 18.12 15.83
C ALA A 131 11.30 19.36 16.70
N THR A 132 10.79 20.50 16.25
CA THR A 132 10.69 21.73 17.06
C THR A 132 9.21 22.09 17.25
N PRO A 133 8.87 23.08 18.10
CA PRO A 133 7.49 23.55 18.18
C PRO A 133 6.91 24.03 16.84
N GLU A 134 7.76 24.49 15.92
CA GLU A 134 7.39 25.06 14.63
C GLU A 134 7.42 24.04 13.48
N ALA A 135 8.19 22.96 13.62
CA ALA A 135 8.44 22.01 12.55
C ALA A 135 8.37 20.54 13.00
N PRO A 136 7.72 19.67 12.22
CA PRO A 136 7.76 18.22 12.47
C PRO A 136 9.18 17.69 12.30
N PRO A 137 9.47 16.46 12.77
CA PRO A 137 10.76 15.83 12.55
C PRO A 137 10.99 15.61 11.05
N LEU A 138 12.26 15.67 10.62
CA LEU A 138 12.67 15.37 9.25
C LEU A 138 13.64 14.19 9.25
N ILE A 139 13.39 13.23 8.38
CA ILE A 139 14.24 12.08 8.13
C ILE A 139 14.67 12.16 6.67
N GLU A 140 15.97 12.34 6.42
CA GLU A 140 16.53 12.33 5.08
C GLU A 140 17.32 11.04 4.89
N ALA A 141 17.04 10.33 3.81
CA ALA A 141 17.70 9.08 3.45
C ALA A 141 18.46 9.25 2.13
N LEU A 142 19.74 8.91 2.14
CA LEU A 142 20.50 8.66 0.93
C LEU A 142 20.33 7.18 0.58
N ILE A 143 19.94 6.92 -0.65
CA ILE A 143 19.60 5.61 -1.18
C ILE A 143 20.53 5.34 -2.36
N ASP A 144 21.02 4.11 -2.44
CA ASP A 144 21.96 3.71 -3.48
C ASP A 144 21.61 2.34 -4.07
N SER A 145 21.83 2.21 -5.38
CA SER A 145 21.70 0.95 -6.11
C SER A 145 22.47 1.01 -7.43
N PRO A 146 22.67 -0.11 -8.13
CA PRO A 146 23.34 -0.10 -9.43
C PRO A 146 22.76 0.87 -10.45
N SER A 147 21.43 1.04 -10.47
CA SER A 147 20.73 1.83 -11.49
C SER A 147 20.54 3.29 -11.12
N LEU A 148 20.56 3.66 -9.83
CA LEU A 148 20.36 5.04 -9.41
C LEU A 148 20.96 5.33 -8.03
N ALA A 149 21.17 6.62 -7.75
CA ALA A 149 21.17 7.16 -6.40
C ALA A 149 19.87 7.95 -6.17
N ALA A 150 19.42 8.04 -4.91
CA ALA A 150 18.25 8.84 -4.58
C ALA A 150 18.40 9.54 -3.23
N HIS A 151 17.70 10.66 -3.09
CA HIS A 151 17.48 11.34 -1.83
C HIS A 151 15.98 11.34 -1.53
N LEU A 152 15.61 10.80 -0.35
CA LEU A 152 14.23 10.79 0.13
C LEU A 152 14.15 11.56 1.45
N ALA A 153 13.35 12.60 1.48
CA ALA A 153 13.03 13.33 2.70
C ALA A 153 11.61 13.00 3.17
N LEU A 154 11.47 12.54 4.41
CA LEU A 154 10.23 12.19 5.07
C LEU A 154 9.95 13.13 6.24
N SER A 155 8.80 13.79 6.23
CA SER A 155 8.35 14.64 7.31
C SER A 155 7.01 14.15 7.85
N PRO A 156 7.00 13.22 8.81
CA PRO A 156 5.77 12.64 9.37
C PRO A 156 5.09 13.59 10.35
N ARG A 157 3.75 13.63 10.28
CA ARG A 157 2.84 14.32 11.19
C ARG A 157 1.85 13.30 11.73
N PRO A 158 2.15 12.67 12.88
CA PRO A 158 1.28 11.68 13.49
C PRO A 158 -0.05 12.28 13.94
N GLY A 159 -1.14 11.48 13.87
CA GLY A 159 -2.47 11.92 14.30
C GLY A 159 -3.57 10.90 14.05
N GLY A 160 -4.82 11.37 14.07
CA GLY A 160 -6.00 10.57 13.69
C GLY A 160 -5.89 10.01 12.28
N ALA A 161 -5.28 10.77 11.37
CA ALA A 161 -4.59 10.34 10.19
C ALA A 161 -3.13 10.80 10.30
N THR A 162 -2.17 9.92 10.06
CA THR A 162 -0.75 10.28 9.97
C THR A 162 -0.44 10.68 8.55
N VAL A 163 0.07 11.90 8.36
CA VAL A 163 0.48 12.40 7.04
C VAL A 163 2.01 12.42 6.98
N THR A 164 2.58 11.64 6.08
CA THR A 164 4.01 11.66 5.79
C THR A 164 4.23 12.44 4.50
N ARG A 165 4.77 13.67 4.61
CA ARG A 165 5.22 14.43 3.44
C ARG A 165 6.51 13.83 2.92
N CYS A 166 6.55 13.56 1.62
CA CYS A 166 7.67 12.93 0.93
C CYS A 166 8.21 13.88 -0.15
N ALA A 167 9.52 14.09 -0.15
CA ALA A 167 10.23 14.73 -1.24
C ALA A 167 11.32 13.77 -1.74
N LEU A 168 11.13 13.26 -2.95
CA LEU A 168 12.00 12.29 -3.59
C LEU A 168 12.75 12.95 -4.74
N THR A 169 14.07 12.81 -4.76
CA THR A 169 14.92 13.18 -5.89
C THR A 169 15.66 11.94 -6.36
N LEU A 170 15.50 11.59 -7.64
CA LEU A 170 16.17 10.47 -8.28
C LEU A 170 17.28 10.96 -9.18
N PHE A 171 18.42 10.28 -9.14
CA PHE A 171 19.59 10.49 -9.98
C PHE A 171 19.92 9.20 -10.73
N PRO A 172 19.27 8.94 -11.89
CA PRO A 172 19.50 7.74 -12.66
C PRO A 172 20.95 7.64 -13.18
N ARG A 173 21.52 6.44 -13.12
CA ARG A 173 22.83 6.10 -13.71
C ARG A 173 22.67 5.53 -15.11
N ARG A 174 21.49 5.00 -15.40
CA ARG A 174 21.05 4.51 -16.72
C ARG A 174 19.64 5.03 -17.03
N LEU A 175 19.19 4.85 -18.26
CA LEU A 175 17.79 5.11 -18.59
C LEU A 175 16.88 4.15 -17.80
N LEU A 176 15.90 4.69 -17.08
CA LEU A 176 14.93 3.92 -16.32
C LEU A 176 13.58 4.00 -17.03
N GLU A 177 13.20 2.91 -17.70
CA GLU A 177 11.93 2.81 -18.42
C GLU A 177 10.76 2.42 -17.51
N ASP A 178 11.03 1.67 -16.45
CA ASP A 178 10.04 1.08 -15.55
C ASP A 178 10.17 1.57 -14.09
N ALA A 179 10.54 2.83 -13.90
CA ALA A 179 10.60 3.40 -12.55
C ALA A 179 9.19 3.64 -11.97
N GLY A 180 8.92 3.06 -10.81
CA GLY A 180 7.68 3.28 -10.03
C GLY A 180 7.86 4.32 -8.95
N ILE A 181 7.05 5.38 -8.98
CA ILE A 181 7.07 6.49 -8.03
C ILE A 181 6.02 6.29 -6.94
N ALA A 182 6.37 6.62 -5.69
CA ALA A 182 5.53 6.45 -4.51
C ALA A 182 4.94 5.03 -4.38
N PRO A 183 5.77 3.97 -4.46
CA PRO A 183 5.27 2.60 -4.41
C PRO A 183 4.68 2.29 -3.03
N LEU A 184 3.52 1.65 -3.04
CA LEU A 184 2.86 1.04 -1.90
C LEU A 184 2.96 -0.48 -2.05
N THR A 185 3.42 -1.17 -1.02
CA THR A 185 3.59 -2.61 -1.01
C THR A 185 2.71 -3.22 0.08
N SER A 186 1.92 -4.25 -0.27
CA SER A 186 0.91 -4.83 0.59
C SER A 186 0.79 -6.33 0.40
N MET A 187 -0.04 -6.96 1.23
CA MET A 187 -0.35 -8.38 1.16
C MET A 187 -1.84 -8.58 0.87
N PHE A 188 -2.15 -9.50 -0.04
CA PHE A 188 -3.48 -10.04 -0.29
C PHE A 188 -3.40 -11.54 -0.53
N PHE A 189 -3.81 -12.34 0.44
CA PHE A 189 -3.82 -13.79 0.32
C PHE A 189 -5.19 -14.30 -0.14
N LYS A 190 -6.27 -13.90 0.54
CA LYS A 190 -7.63 -14.29 0.17
C LYS A 190 -8.69 -13.26 0.54
N GLY A 191 -9.79 -13.29 -0.21
CA GLY A 191 -10.94 -12.43 -0.01
C GLY A 191 -12.17 -12.92 -0.79
N PRO A 192 -13.33 -12.29 -0.63
CA PRO A 192 -14.62 -12.80 -1.12
C PRO A 192 -14.82 -12.70 -2.63
N MET A 193 -13.87 -12.09 -3.35
CA MET A 193 -13.89 -12.04 -4.82
C MET A 193 -13.32 -13.31 -5.47
N GLN A 194 -12.57 -14.10 -4.70
CA GLN A 194 -11.90 -15.30 -5.18
C GLN A 194 -12.50 -16.57 -4.57
N PRO A 195 -12.36 -17.71 -5.23
CA PRO A 195 -12.75 -19.00 -4.65
C PRO A 195 -12.02 -19.25 -3.33
N ALA A 196 -12.72 -19.78 -2.35
CA ALA A 196 -12.09 -20.29 -1.14
C ALA A 196 -11.26 -21.54 -1.49
N VAL A 197 -9.97 -21.48 -1.29
CA VAL A 197 -9.05 -22.57 -1.67
C VAL A 197 -8.37 -23.19 -0.45
N THR A 198 -8.57 -22.64 0.75
CA THR A 198 -7.79 -22.99 1.93
C THR A 198 -8.66 -23.55 3.05
N ASP A 199 -8.10 -24.51 3.76
CA ASP A 199 -8.59 -24.97 5.06
C ASP A 199 -8.16 -23.94 6.14
N ASP A 200 -8.84 -22.77 6.11
CA ASP A 200 -8.58 -21.62 6.96
C ASP A 200 -9.91 -20.97 7.32
N PHE A 201 -10.19 -20.88 8.63
CA PHE A 201 -11.47 -20.39 9.17
C PHE A 201 -11.72 -18.90 8.90
N ARG A 202 -10.67 -18.13 8.63
CA ARG A 202 -10.75 -16.68 8.45
C ARG A 202 -11.45 -16.32 7.13
N PRO A 203 -12.46 -15.45 7.11
CA PRO A 203 -13.15 -15.09 5.86
C PRO A 203 -12.28 -14.25 4.91
N ARG A 204 -11.33 -13.50 5.44
CA ARG A 204 -10.38 -12.65 4.69
C ARG A 204 -9.01 -12.67 5.34
N VAL A 205 -7.97 -12.59 4.51
CA VAL A 205 -6.58 -12.46 4.95
C VAL A 205 -5.89 -11.48 3.99
N HIS A 206 -5.77 -10.22 4.39
CA HIS A 206 -5.12 -9.18 3.59
C HIS A 206 -4.87 -7.90 4.38
N ASP A 207 -3.82 -7.17 4.00
CA ASP A 207 -3.49 -5.83 4.49
C ASP A 207 -4.26 -4.74 3.74
N SER A 208 -4.62 -5.01 2.49
CA SER A 208 -5.40 -4.10 1.65
C SER A 208 -6.44 -4.89 0.86
N ALA A 209 -7.63 -4.32 0.72
CA ALA A 209 -8.76 -4.95 0.01
C ALA A 209 -8.86 -4.51 -1.45
N ALA A 210 -8.41 -3.28 -1.77
CA ALA A 210 -8.56 -2.72 -3.10
C ALA A 210 -7.54 -1.61 -3.38
N LEU A 211 -7.23 -1.40 -4.66
CA LEU A 211 -6.65 -0.17 -5.17
C LEU A 211 -7.79 0.81 -5.50
N ARG A 212 -7.68 2.05 -5.01
CA ARG A 212 -8.48 3.18 -5.46
C ARG A 212 -7.60 4.18 -6.20
N ILE A 213 -8.15 4.77 -7.27
CA ILE A 213 -7.50 5.83 -8.06
C ILE A 213 -8.51 6.96 -8.24
N ASP A 214 -8.13 8.18 -7.92
CA ASP A 214 -8.83 9.39 -8.33
C ASP A 214 -8.01 10.00 -9.47
N ASN A 215 -8.46 9.78 -10.72
CA ASN A 215 -7.70 10.15 -11.91
C ASN A 215 -7.81 11.63 -12.25
N GLY A 216 -6.94 12.12 -13.14
CA GLY A 216 -6.92 13.49 -13.61
C GLY A 216 -8.21 13.88 -14.34
N ALA A 217 -8.86 12.94 -15.03
CA ALA A 217 -10.11 13.14 -15.76
C ALA A 217 -11.36 13.27 -14.87
N GLY A 218 -11.24 13.01 -13.55
CA GLY A 218 -12.33 13.18 -12.61
C GLY A 218 -13.09 11.90 -12.23
N GLU A 219 -12.66 10.74 -12.70
CA GLU A 219 -13.22 9.48 -12.26
C GLU A 219 -12.56 9.00 -10.95
N THR A 220 -13.35 8.30 -10.15
CA THR A 220 -12.84 7.48 -9.03
C THR A 220 -12.94 6.02 -9.44
N LEU A 221 -11.81 5.33 -9.57
CA LEU A 221 -11.73 3.92 -9.90
C LEU A 221 -11.58 3.09 -8.60
N TRP A 222 -12.18 1.91 -8.59
CA TRP A 222 -12.11 0.94 -7.51
C TRP A 222 -11.81 -0.45 -8.06
N ARG A 223 -10.61 -0.96 -7.80
CA ARG A 223 -10.15 -2.26 -8.25
C ARG A 223 -9.89 -3.16 -7.04
N PRO A 224 -10.81 -4.10 -6.70
CA PRO A 224 -10.53 -5.11 -5.69
C PRO A 224 -9.23 -5.85 -5.99
N LEU A 225 -8.44 -6.16 -4.96
CA LEU A 225 -7.19 -6.90 -5.13
C LEU A 225 -7.46 -8.39 -5.30
N ALA A 226 -6.49 -9.07 -5.89
CA ALA A 226 -6.51 -10.50 -6.15
C ALA A 226 -5.18 -11.16 -5.75
N ASN A 227 -5.25 -12.45 -5.43
CA ASN A 227 -4.12 -13.36 -5.41
C ASN A 227 -4.19 -14.23 -6.68
N PRO A 228 -3.53 -13.84 -7.78
CA PRO A 228 -3.73 -14.46 -9.08
C PRO A 228 -2.99 -15.79 -9.22
N ALA A 229 -3.38 -16.62 -10.20
CA ALA A 229 -2.66 -17.85 -10.52
C ALA A 229 -1.30 -17.60 -11.20
N ARG A 230 -1.10 -16.41 -11.78
CA ARG A 230 0.15 -15.93 -12.40
C ARG A 230 0.29 -14.45 -12.14
N ILE A 231 1.52 -13.93 -12.20
CA ILE A 231 1.75 -12.48 -12.05
C ILE A 231 0.84 -11.72 -13.03
N GLN A 232 0.11 -10.75 -12.49
CA GLN A 232 -0.72 -9.83 -13.26
C GLN A 232 -0.24 -8.41 -13.06
N THR A 233 -0.09 -7.68 -14.15
CA THR A 233 0.16 -6.24 -14.14
C THR A 233 -1.01 -5.54 -14.80
N SER A 234 -1.61 -4.57 -14.09
CA SER A 234 -2.67 -3.70 -14.60
C SER A 234 -2.19 -2.26 -14.60
N ALA A 235 -2.27 -1.59 -15.75
CA ALA A 235 -1.89 -0.18 -15.91
C ALA A 235 -3.15 0.66 -16.18
N PHE A 236 -3.36 1.69 -15.36
CA PHE A 236 -4.46 2.64 -15.48
C PHE A 236 -3.87 3.95 -15.99
N ALA A 237 -3.89 4.13 -17.31
CA ALA A 237 -3.33 5.31 -17.99
C ALA A 237 -4.05 6.57 -17.51
N ASP A 238 -3.28 7.62 -17.25
CA ASP A 238 -3.77 8.89 -16.71
C ASP A 238 -2.84 10.04 -17.06
N HIS A 239 -3.32 11.27 -16.84
CA HIS A 239 -2.52 12.48 -16.89
C HIS A 239 -2.79 13.31 -15.63
N GLY A 240 -1.76 13.48 -14.78
CA GLY A 240 -1.89 14.19 -13.52
C GLY A 240 -2.83 13.51 -12.52
N PRO A 241 -2.48 12.34 -11.97
CA PRO A 241 -3.33 11.63 -11.02
C PRO A 241 -3.57 12.50 -9.78
N ARG A 242 -4.84 12.62 -9.36
CA ARG A 242 -5.20 13.37 -8.14
C ARG A 242 -4.90 12.59 -6.88
N GLY A 243 -4.76 11.28 -7.00
CA GLY A 243 -4.30 10.40 -5.95
C GLY A 243 -4.61 8.95 -6.22
N PHE A 244 -3.88 8.07 -5.56
CA PHE A 244 -4.12 6.63 -5.57
C PHE A 244 -3.72 6.02 -4.24
N GLY A 245 -4.25 4.84 -3.94
CA GLY A 245 -3.86 4.18 -2.71
C GLY A 245 -4.47 2.81 -2.49
N LEU A 246 -3.87 2.08 -1.59
CA LEU A 246 -4.29 0.76 -1.16
C LEU A 246 -5.20 0.90 0.06
N ILE A 247 -6.44 0.43 -0.10
CA ILE A 247 -7.52 0.66 0.85
C ILE A 247 -7.81 -0.62 1.63
N GLN A 248 -7.74 -0.55 2.96
CA GLN A 248 -8.11 -1.66 3.83
C GLN A 248 -9.57 -1.57 4.29
N ARG A 249 -10.28 -2.66 4.16
CA ARG A 249 -11.66 -2.90 4.67
C ARG A 249 -12.02 -4.41 4.68
N PRO A 250 -13.06 -4.84 5.41
CA PRO A 250 -13.89 -4.08 6.34
C PRO A 250 -13.11 -3.62 7.57
N ARG A 251 -13.77 -2.91 8.50
CA ARG A 251 -13.15 -2.44 9.75
C ARG A 251 -13.65 -3.19 10.98
N ALA A 252 -14.62 -4.08 10.81
CA ALA A 252 -15.13 -4.91 11.87
C ALA A 252 -14.31 -6.22 11.98
N PHE A 253 -14.16 -6.72 13.21
CA PHE A 253 -13.41 -7.93 13.51
C PHE A 253 -13.97 -9.15 12.78
N ASP A 254 -15.29 -9.32 12.74
CA ASP A 254 -16.04 -10.40 12.08
C ASP A 254 -15.75 -10.51 10.57
N GLY A 255 -15.20 -9.45 9.99
CA GLY A 255 -14.75 -9.46 8.61
C GLY A 255 -13.48 -10.28 8.37
N PHE A 256 -12.70 -10.57 9.44
CA PHE A 256 -11.40 -11.27 9.35
C PHE A 256 -11.29 -12.43 10.33
N GLU A 257 -11.94 -12.35 11.52
CA GLU A 257 -11.87 -13.36 12.59
C GLU A 257 -10.43 -13.63 13.07
N ASP A 258 -9.52 -12.67 12.92
CA ASP A 258 -8.11 -12.79 13.26
C ASP A 258 -7.74 -11.78 14.36
N ALA A 259 -7.54 -12.29 15.56
CA ALA A 259 -7.19 -11.50 16.74
C ALA A 259 -5.69 -11.16 16.82
N GLU A 260 -4.83 -11.98 16.21
CA GLU A 260 -3.38 -11.84 16.28
C GLU A 260 -2.87 -10.86 15.22
N ALA A 261 -3.16 -11.10 13.95
CA ALA A 261 -2.75 -10.23 12.84
C ALA A 261 -3.55 -8.92 12.80
N ALA A 262 -4.75 -8.91 13.40
CA ALA A 262 -5.62 -7.74 13.55
C ALA A 262 -5.83 -6.96 12.23
N TYR A 263 -6.06 -7.67 11.13
CA TYR A 263 -6.20 -7.10 9.77
C TYR A 263 -7.22 -5.96 9.69
N HIS A 264 -8.32 -6.03 10.46
CA HIS A 264 -9.34 -4.98 10.54
C HIS A 264 -8.79 -3.64 11.06
N ARG A 265 -7.63 -3.64 11.73
CA ARG A 265 -6.96 -2.45 12.28
C ARG A 265 -5.82 -1.93 11.40
N ARG A 266 -5.42 -2.63 10.33
CA ARG A 266 -4.34 -2.19 9.45
C ARG A 266 -4.73 -0.93 8.66
N PRO A 267 -3.82 0.02 8.40
CA PRO A 267 -4.17 1.30 7.79
C PRO A 267 -4.47 1.17 6.30
N THR A 268 -5.20 2.14 5.79
CA THR A 268 -5.21 2.55 4.39
C THR A 268 -4.00 3.46 4.16
N ALA A 269 -3.33 3.36 3.03
CA ALA A 269 -2.33 4.33 2.58
C ALA A 269 -2.79 4.99 1.27
N TRP A 270 -2.77 6.32 1.27
CA TRP A 270 -3.21 7.13 0.15
C TRP A 270 -2.11 8.10 -0.29
N VAL A 271 -1.63 7.96 -1.51
CA VAL A 271 -0.68 8.87 -2.16
C VAL A 271 -1.43 10.05 -2.73
N ARG A 272 -0.99 11.26 -2.40
CA ARG A 272 -1.51 12.53 -2.91
C ARG A 272 -0.36 13.32 -3.51
N PRO A 273 -0.22 13.39 -4.84
CA PRO A 273 0.76 14.26 -5.49
C PRO A 273 0.60 15.72 -5.08
N GLU A 274 1.68 16.43 -4.86
CA GLU A 274 1.69 17.89 -4.59
C GLU A 274 1.78 18.72 -5.88
N SER A 275 2.12 18.09 -7.02
CA SER A 275 2.24 18.73 -8.33
C SER A 275 1.68 17.82 -9.42
N ASP A 276 1.55 18.34 -10.63
CA ASP A 276 1.27 17.52 -11.80
C ASP A 276 2.45 16.58 -12.09
N TRP A 277 2.17 15.28 -12.17
CA TRP A 277 3.15 14.25 -12.51
C TRP A 277 3.17 13.91 -14.01
N GLY A 278 2.37 14.62 -14.83
CA GLY A 278 2.30 14.45 -16.27
C GLY A 278 1.58 13.18 -16.70
N ALA A 279 1.89 12.73 -17.91
CA ALA A 279 1.36 11.48 -18.46
C ALA A 279 2.05 10.26 -17.85
N GLY A 280 1.27 9.19 -17.64
CA GLY A 280 1.76 7.95 -17.07
C GLY A 280 0.64 6.97 -16.78
N ALA A 281 0.87 6.08 -15.82
CA ALA A 281 -0.14 5.14 -15.36
C ALA A 281 0.03 4.81 -13.89
N VAL A 282 -1.08 4.71 -13.15
CA VAL A 282 -1.07 3.97 -11.89
C VAL A 282 -0.97 2.49 -12.24
N THR A 283 0.08 1.84 -11.79
CA THR A 283 0.36 0.42 -12.08
C THR A 283 0.11 -0.41 -10.84
N LEU A 284 -0.63 -1.50 -11.00
CA LEU A 284 -0.87 -2.51 -9.96
C LEU A 284 -0.22 -3.81 -10.40
N VAL A 285 0.67 -4.33 -9.56
CA VAL A 285 1.29 -5.66 -9.72
C VAL A 285 0.72 -6.57 -8.64
N GLU A 286 0.19 -7.72 -9.07
CA GLU A 286 -0.36 -8.76 -8.22
C GLU A 286 0.42 -10.06 -8.47
N ILE A 287 1.10 -10.57 -7.44
CA ILE A 287 2.00 -11.73 -7.51
C ILE A 287 1.31 -12.91 -6.83
N PRO A 288 1.36 -14.15 -7.40
CA PRO A 288 0.85 -15.34 -6.72
C PRO A 288 1.53 -15.57 -5.38
N THR A 289 0.76 -15.87 -4.33
CA THR A 289 1.30 -16.30 -3.04
C THR A 289 0.53 -17.50 -2.50
N ALA A 290 1.23 -18.39 -1.79
CA ALA A 290 0.65 -19.56 -1.14
C ALA A 290 0.25 -19.27 0.32
N ASP A 291 0.67 -18.14 0.88
CA ASP A 291 0.47 -17.76 2.27
C ASP A 291 0.39 -16.23 2.46
N GLU A 292 0.27 -15.79 3.70
CA GLU A 292 0.13 -14.39 4.11
C GLU A 292 1.47 -13.71 4.46
N PHE A 293 2.60 -14.39 4.30
CA PHE A 293 3.90 -13.86 4.74
C PHE A 293 4.62 -13.09 3.63
N MET A 294 4.12 -13.15 2.41
CA MET A 294 4.67 -12.44 1.26
C MET A 294 3.87 -11.18 0.96
N ASP A 295 4.55 -10.04 0.90
CA ASP A 295 4.01 -8.81 0.33
C ASP A 295 3.88 -8.98 -1.21
N ASN A 296 2.71 -9.40 -1.66
CA ASN A 296 2.46 -9.82 -3.05
C ASN A 296 1.72 -8.77 -3.90
N ILE A 297 1.48 -7.58 -3.35
CA ILE A 297 0.79 -6.48 -4.01
C ILE A 297 1.70 -5.28 -4.05
N VAL A 298 1.89 -4.69 -5.23
CA VAL A 298 2.60 -3.40 -5.37
C VAL A 298 1.77 -2.46 -6.25
N ALA A 299 1.58 -1.21 -5.79
CA ALA A 299 0.91 -0.16 -6.57
C ALA A 299 1.79 1.09 -6.60
N PHE A 300 1.99 1.68 -7.78
CA PHE A 300 2.86 2.84 -7.97
C PHE A 300 2.44 3.67 -9.18
N TRP A 301 2.91 4.90 -9.26
CA TRP A 301 2.84 5.71 -10.48
C TRP A 301 4.03 5.41 -11.37
N ARG A 302 3.80 5.06 -12.64
CA ARG A 302 4.83 4.93 -13.66
C ARG A 302 4.71 6.08 -14.64
N PRO A 303 5.69 7.01 -14.68
CA PRO A 303 5.74 8.03 -15.72
C PRO A 303 5.78 7.41 -17.12
N GLU A 304 5.12 8.05 -18.09
CA GLU A 304 5.19 7.62 -19.50
C GLU A 304 6.58 7.87 -20.09
N ALA A 305 7.18 9.02 -19.76
CA ALA A 305 8.54 9.33 -20.19
C ALA A 305 9.56 8.63 -19.27
N PRO A 306 10.52 7.87 -19.85
CA PRO A 306 11.61 7.28 -19.09
C PRO A 306 12.44 8.32 -18.33
N LEU A 307 12.98 7.94 -17.17
CA LEU A 307 13.83 8.83 -16.39
C LEU A 307 15.29 8.75 -16.93
N ALA A 308 15.73 9.82 -17.56
CA ALA A 308 17.04 9.90 -18.21
C ALA A 308 18.20 10.08 -17.21
N PRO A 309 19.37 9.46 -17.45
CA PRO A 309 20.57 9.73 -16.67
C PRO A 309 21.09 11.17 -16.89
N GLY A 310 21.85 11.68 -15.92
CA GLY A 310 22.42 13.03 -15.97
C GLY A 310 21.43 14.15 -15.66
N THR A 311 20.19 13.83 -15.34
CA THR A 311 19.16 14.78 -14.91
C THR A 311 18.59 14.33 -13.57
N ALA A 312 18.36 15.28 -12.66
CA ALA A 312 17.64 15.01 -11.42
C ALA A 312 16.13 15.06 -11.66
N HIS A 313 15.43 14.04 -11.19
CA HIS A 313 13.97 13.95 -11.28
C HIS A 313 13.36 14.13 -9.90
N HIS A 314 12.43 15.06 -9.76
CA HIS A 314 11.87 15.47 -8.47
C HIS A 314 10.38 15.13 -8.38
N PHE A 315 9.99 14.46 -7.28
CA PHE A 315 8.61 14.14 -6.96
C PHE A 315 8.28 14.57 -5.54
N ARG A 316 7.16 15.29 -5.38
CA ARG A 316 6.64 15.67 -4.06
C ARG A 316 5.23 15.13 -3.91
N TYR A 317 4.98 14.52 -2.76
CA TYR A 317 3.69 13.92 -2.46
C TYR A 317 3.51 13.71 -0.96
N ASP A 318 2.26 13.60 -0.53
CA ASP A 318 1.94 13.11 0.80
C ASP A 318 1.52 11.64 0.72
N ILE A 319 1.88 10.85 1.73
CA ILE A 319 1.22 9.57 2.03
C ILE A 319 0.38 9.76 3.28
N VAL A 320 -0.93 9.57 3.14
CA VAL A 320 -1.90 9.66 4.23
C VAL A 320 -2.23 8.26 4.72
N TRP A 321 -1.78 7.95 5.93
CA TRP A 321 -2.09 6.70 6.63
C TRP A 321 -3.31 6.92 7.50
N SER A 322 -4.35 6.12 7.33
CA SER A 322 -5.64 6.36 8.02
C SER A 322 -6.51 5.12 8.09
N LYS A 323 -7.59 5.19 8.89
CA LYS A 323 -8.61 4.13 8.95
C LYS A 323 -9.49 4.07 7.72
N ALA A 324 -9.62 5.14 6.95
CA ALA A 324 -10.54 5.24 5.83
C ALA A 324 -9.88 5.87 4.61
N ALA A 325 -10.36 5.52 3.43
CA ALA A 325 -10.02 6.23 2.20
C ALA A 325 -10.49 7.69 2.27
N PRO A 326 -9.84 8.61 1.56
CA PRO A 326 -10.37 9.96 1.42
C PRO A 326 -11.84 9.95 0.95
N PRO A 327 -12.68 10.89 1.41
CA PRO A 327 -14.05 10.97 0.93
C PRO A 327 -14.09 11.21 -0.59
N ALA A 328 -15.11 10.67 -1.25
CA ALA A 328 -15.44 10.93 -2.65
C ALA A 328 -16.85 11.58 -2.70
N PRO A 329 -16.93 12.90 -2.54
CA PRO A 329 -18.22 13.58 -2.43
C PRO A 329 -19.13 13.30 -3.63
N GLY A 330 -20.42 13.05 -3.36
CA GLY A 330 -21.41 12.79 -4.41
C GLY A 330 -21.45 11.34 -4.93
N LEU A 331 -20.46 10.52 -4.61
CA LEU A 331 -20.42 9.12 -5.03
C LEU A 331 -20.90 8.16 -3.92
N ALA A 332 -21.73 7.18 -4.27
CA ALA A 332 -22.10 6.08 -3.40
C ALA A 332 -20.91 5.14 -3.19
N PRO A 333 -20.30 5.07 -2.00
CA PRO A 333 -19.10 4.25 -1.80
C PRO A 333 -19.41 2.76 -2.03
N ILE A 334 -18.49 2.05 -2.68
CA ILE A 334 -18.54 0.59 -2.75
C ILE A 334 -18.26 0.06 -1.35
N ARG A 335 -19.16 -0.74 -0.82
CA ARG A 335 -19.10 -1.31 0.53
C ARG A 335 -18.36 -2.65 0.52
N ASP A 336 -18.71 -3.52 -0.43
CA ASP A 336 -18.12 -4.86 -0.58
C ASP A 336 -18.33 -5.37 -2.00
N SER A 337 -17.55 -6.36 -2.39
CA SER A 337 -17.70 -7.10 -3.65
C SER A 337 -17.47 -8.56 -3.38
N ARG A 338 -18.28 -9.43 -4.02
CA ARG A 338 -18.16 -10.88 -3.88
C ARG A 338 -18.40 -11.55 -5.21
N SER A 339 -17.79 -12.71 -5.38
CA SER A 339 -18.11 -13.57 -6.52
C SER A 339 -18.26 -15.03 -6.10
N GLY A 340 -18.95 -15.80 -6.92
CA GLY A 340 -19.20 -17.22 -6.64
C GLY A 340 -19.70 -17.98 -7.86
N ARG A 341 -19.76 -19.31 -7.75
CA ARG A 341 -20.32 -20.16 -8.79
C ARG A 341 -21.83 -19.95 -8.91
N VAL A 342 -22.36 -20.13 -10.12
CA VAL A 342 -23.80 -20.26 -10.38
C VAL A 342 -24.13 -21.74 -10.39
N HIS A 343 -24.99 -22.19 -9.48
CA HIS A 343 -25.23 -23.62 -9.27
C HIS A 343 -25.93 -24.33 -10.43
N ASP A 344 -26.84 -23.63 -11.10
CA ASP A 344 -27.68 -24.13 -12.18
C ASP A 344 -27.16 -23.79 -13.58
N ARG A 345 -26.00 -23.15 -13.67
CA ARG A 345 -25.41 -22.69 -14.93
C ARG A 345 -23.91 -22.92 -14.93
N SER A 346 -23.48 -24.07 -15.46
CA SER A 346 -22.07 -24.45 -15.53
C SER A 346 -21.24 -23.42 -16.27
N GLY A 347 -20.07 -23.08 -15.71
CA GLY A 347 -19.11 -22.10 -16.25
C GLY A 347 -19.49 -20.64 -16.03
N ALA A 348 -20.71 -20.33 -15.56
CA ALA A 348 -21.09 -18.97 -15.22
C ALA A 348 -20.59 -18.59 -13.82
N ARG A 349 -20.27 -17.30 -13.64
CA ARG A 349 -19.84 -16.75 -12.35
C ARG A 349 -20.74 -15.59 -11.92
N GLN A 350 -21.31 -15.68 -10.72
CA GLN A 350 -22.09 -14.62 -10.10
C GLN A 350 -21.16 -13.57 -9.51
N PHE A 351 -21.45 -12.31 -9.80
CA PHE A 351 -20.85 -11.14 -9.14
C PHE A 351 -21.92 -10.35 -8.40
N VAL A 352 -21.55 -9.84 -7.23
CA VAL A 352 -22.36 -8.87 -6.49
C VAL A 352 -21.46 -7.75 -5.98
N VAL A 353 -21.91 -6.50 -6.16
CA VAL A 353 -21.26 -5.30 -5.69
C VAL A 353 -22.24 -4.51 -4.82
N ASP A 354 -21.88 -4.28 -3.57
CA ASP A 354 -22.70 -3.59 -2.57
C ASP A 354 -22.25 -2.13 -2.42
N TYR A 355 -23.19 -1.21 -2.55
CA TYR A 355 -22.95 0.24 -2.42
C TYR A 355 -23.63 0.78 -1.15
N ALA A 356 -22.91 1.65 -0.42
CA ALA A 356 -23.42 2.33 0.76
C ALA A 356 -24.23 3.57 0.35
N THR A 357 -25.47 3.37 -0.05
CA THR A 357 -26.39 4.44 -0.46
C THR A 357 -27.82 4.12 -0.08
N GLY A 358 -28.61 5.15 0.29
CA GLY A 358 -30.06 5.04 0.42
C GLY A 358 -30.82 5.33 -0.88
N ARG A 359 -30.11 5.70 -1.95
CA ARG A 359 -30.72 6.01 -3.25
C ARG A 359 -31.11 4.71 -3.97
N THR A 360 -32.32 4.66 -4.46
CA THR A 360 -32.87 3.53 -5.23
C THR A 360 -33.13 3.88 -6.70
N ASP A 361 -32.89 5.14 -7.06
CA ASP A 361 -33.05 5.71 -8.40
C ASP A 361 -31.78 5.58 -9.28
N LEU A 362 -30.76 4.89 -8.78
CA LEU A 362 -29.49 4.68 -9.51
C LEU A 362 -29.58 3.46 -10.41
N ALA A 363 -29.15 3.61 -11.65
CA ALA A 363 -29.10 2.53 -12.65
C ALA A 363 -27.67 1.98 -12.79
N PRO A 364 -27.48 0.64 -12.77
CA PRO A 364 -26.18 0.04 -13.04
C PRO A 364 -25.87 0.05 -14.52
N ARG A 365 -24.65 0.44 -14.88
CA ARG A 365 -24.10 0.32 -16.21
C ARG A 365 -22.89 -0.61 -16.17
N LEU A 366 -23.01 -1.75 -16.82
CA LEU A 366 -21.98 -2.78 -16.90
C LEU A 366 -21.41 -2.82 -18.31
N SER A 367 -20.08 -2.83 -18.42
CA SER A 367 -19.35 -3.11 -19.66
C SER A 367 -18.49 -4.35 -19.43
N VAL A 368 -18.47 -5.26 -20.40
CA VAL A 368 -17.70 -6.51 -20.36
C VAL A 368 -16.90 -6.62 -21.65
N GLY A 369 -15.58 -6.75 -21.50
CA GLY A 369 -14.67 -7.05 -22.61
C GLY A 369 -14.24 -8.53 -22.57
N GLY A 370 -14.26 -9.21 -23.69
CA GLY A 370 -13.80 -10.60 -23.84
C GLY A 370 -14.79 -11.68 -23.44
N ALA A 371 -15.97 -11.33 -22.92
CA ALA A 371 -17.02 -12.28 -22.53
C ALA A 371 -18.41 -11.64 -22.61
N GLU A 372 -19.46 -12.37 -22.26
CA GLU A 372 -20.82 -11.89 -22.12
C GLU A 372 -21.23 -11.80 -20.65
N ALA A 373 -22.25 -11.01 -20.35
CA ALA A 373 -22.88 -10.95 -19.04
C ALA A 373 -24.40 -10.96 -19.16
N ASP A 374 -25.06 -11.48 -18.11
CA ASP A 374 -26.50 -11.64 -18.03
C ASP A 374 -27.01 -11.30 -16.64
N GLY A 375 -28.33 -11.09 -16.50
CA GLY A 375 -29.00 -10.90 -15.23
C GLY A 375 -28.59 -9.65 -14.46
N LEU A 376 -28.17 -8.57 -15.16
CA LEU A 376 -27.82 -7.31 -14.52
C LEU A 376 -29.03 -6.70 -13.81
N ALA A 377 -28.96 -6.58 -12.50
CA ALA A 377 -30.03 -6.01 -11.69
C ALA A 377 -29.47 -5.23 -10.49
N ALA A 378 -30.19 -4.18 -10.10
CA ALA A 378 -29.94 -3.45 -8.86
C ALA A 378 -31.15 -3.56 -7.93
N TYR A 379 -30.90 -3.85 -6.64
CA TYR A 379 -31.95 -3.98 -5.64
C TYR A 379 -31.48 -3.56 -4.24
N PRO A 380 -32.39 -3.03 -3.42
CA PRO A 380 -32.04 -2.57 -2.08
C PRO A 380 -31.67 -3.75 -1.17
N LEU A 381 -30.67 -3.54 -0.33
CA LEU A 381 -30.31 -4.50 0.71
C LEU A 381 -31.24 -4.40 1.91
N PRO A 382 -31.58 -5.54 2.58
CA PRO A 382 -32.41 -5.55 3.79
C PRO A 382 -31.87 -4.61 4.87
N GLY A 383 -32.80 -3.99 5.63
CA GLY A 383 -32.46 -3.09 6.75
C GLY A 383 -31.79 -1.79 6.33
N GLY A 384 -32.02 -1.31 5.10
CA GLY A 384 -31.45 -0.04 4.62
C GLY A 384 -29.93 -0.07 4.46
N ARG A 385 -29.34 -1.25 4.37
CA ARG A 385 -27.87 -1.41 4.31
C ARG A 385 -27.22 -0.94 3.01
N GLY A 386 -28.00 -0.53 2.02
CA GLY A 386 -27.50 0.01 0.75
C GLY A 386 -28.17 -0.63 -0.46
N LEU A 387 -27.53 -0.47 -1.61
CA LEU A 387 -27.95 -1.01 -2.90
C LEU A 387 -26.99 -2.11 -3.33
N ARG A 388 -27.49 -3.24 -3.78
CA ARG A 388 -26.72 -4.32 -4.41
C ARG A 388 -26.92 -4.32 -5.90
N VAL A 389 -25.83 -4.40 -6.66
CA VAL A 389 -25.85 -4.78 -8.07
C VAL A 389 -25.39 -6.22 -8.19
N GLY A 390 -26.18 -7.04 -8.89
CA GLY A 390 -25.85 -8.43 -9.22
C GLY A 390 -25.82 -8.62 -10.73
N PHE A 391 -24.96 -9.51 -11.21
CA PHE A 391 -24.91 -9.99 -12.59
C PHE A 391 -24.14 -11.30 -12.70
N GLN A 392 -24.36 -12.03 -13.81
CA GLN A 392 -23.62 -13.24 -14.13
C GLN A 392 -22.67 -12.98 -15.28
N LEU A 393 -21.42 -13.35 -15.14
CA LEU A 393 -20.45 -13.43 -16.23
C LEU A 393 -20.56 -14.79 -16.90
N LEU A 394 -20.60 -14.79 -18.24
CA LEU A 394 -20.65 -15.95 -19.12
C LEU A 394 -19.36 -16.00 -19.94
N PRO A 395 -18.31 -16.62 -19.39
CA PRO A 395 -16.99 -16.56 -20.02
C PRO A 395 -16.92 -17.28 -21.37
N GLY A 396 -17.77 -18.29 -21.59
CA GLY A 396 -17.67 -19.11 -22.81
C GLY A 396 -16.26 -19.72 -22.95
N ALA A 397 -15.59 -19.41 -24.04
CA ALA A 397 -14.20 -19.84 -24.32
C ALA A 397 -13.14 -18.81 -23.87
N ALA A 398 -13.53 -17.68 -23.29
CA ALA A 398 -12.60 -16.63 -22.92
C ALA A 398 -11.61 -17.09 -21.82
N GLU A 399 -10.34 -16.71 -21.97
CA GLU A 399 -9.31 -16.89 -20.94
C GLU A 399 -9.27 -15.70 -19.98
N VAL A 400 -9.66 -14.50 -20.45
CA VAL A 400 -9.67 -13.25 -19.70
C VAL A 400 -10.93 -12.47 -20.03
N ALA A 401 -11.55 -11.85 -19.04
CA ALA A 401 -12.61 -10.87 -19.22
C ALA A 401 -12.36 -9.64 -18.35
N GLU A 402 -12.57 -8.45 -18.92
CA GLU A 402 -12.46 -7.18 -18.20
C GLU A 402 -13.87 -6.64 -17.90
N LEU A 403 -14.13 -6.36 -16.64
CA LEU A 403 -15.42 -5.90 -16.14
C LEU A 403 -15.33 -4.46 -15.66
N ARG A 404 -16.30 -3.62 -16.05
CA ARG A 404 -16.43 -2.23 -15.61
C ARG A 404 -17.89 -1.96 -15.22
N LEU A 405 -18.14 -1.65 -13.95
CA LEU A 405 -19.47 -1.35 -13.43
C LEU A 405 -19.49 0.03 -12.77
N VAL A 406 -20.50 0.84 -13.08
CA VAL A 406 -20.77 2.12 -12.44
C VAL A 406 -22.26 2.27 -12.20
N LEU A 407 -22.63 2.96 -11.11
CA LEU A 407 -23.99 3.45 -10.93
C LEU A 407 -24.11 4.84 -11.55
N GLU A 408 -25.17 5.06 -12.33
CA GLU A 408 -25.48 6.35 -12.94
C GLU A 408 -26.80 6.91 -12.38
N ASP A 409 -26.88 8.22 -12.28
CA ASP A 409 -28.13 8.92 -11.95
C ASP A 409 -29.04 9.05 -13.19
N GLY A 410 -30.25 9.59 -13.00
CA GLY A 410 -31.21 9.79 -14.09
C GLY A 410 -30.75 10.73 -15.21
N MET A 411 -29.61 11.39 -15.08
CA MET A 411 -28.96 12.23 -16.10
C MET A 411 -27.75 11.55 -16.74
N GLY A 412 -27.49 10.28 -16.43
CA GLY A 412 -26.34 9.54 -16.94
C GLY A 412 -24.99 9.94 -16.32
N ARG A 413 -24.99 10.65 -15.20
CA ARG A 413 -23.75 11.02 -14.49
C ARG A 413 -23.36 9.93 -13.52
N ALA A 414 -22.07 9.65 -13.41
CA ALA A 414 -21.56 8.70 -12.43
C ALA A 414 -21.97 9.07 -10.99
N ALA A 415 -22.60 8.15 -10.30
CA ALA A 415 -23.05 8.27 -8.91
C ALA A 415 -22.35 7.28 -7.97
N SER A 416 -21.37 6.53 -8.45
CA SER A 416 -20.50 5.66 -7.68
C SER A 416 -19.07 5.70 -8.22
N PRO A 417 -18.06 5.22 -7.46
CA PRO A 417 -16.79 4.82 -8.05
C PRO A 417 -17.02 3.78 -9.14
N VAL A 418 -16.14 3.78 -10.14
CA VAL A 418 -16.13 2.75 -11.19
C VAL A 418 -15.50 1.50 -10.61
N TRP A 419 -16.29 0.46 -10.42
CA TRP A 419 -15.79 -0.85 -10.01
C TRP A 419 -15.19 -1.58 -11.21
N LEU A 420 -13.97 -2.11 -11.05
CA LEU A 420 -13.20 -2.81 -12.07
C LEU A 420 -12.82 -4.19 -11.59
N TRP A 421 -12.89 -5.18 -12.48
CA TRP A 421 -12.41 -6.53 -12.19
C TRP A 421 -11.86 -7.19 -13.46
N ARG A 422 -10.71 -7.86 -13.31
CA ARG A 422 -10.19 -8.77 -14.32
C ARG A 422 -10.50 -10.20 -13.88
N TRP A 423 -11.39 -10.85 -14.61
CA TRP A 423 -11.63 -12.27 -14.46
C TRP A 423 -10.65 -13.05 -15.33
N THR A 424 -10.10 -14.14 -14.79
CA THR A 424 -9.26 -15.07 -15.57
C THR A 424 -9.73 -16.50 -15.34
N ARG A 425 -9.73 -17.32 -16.40
CA ARG A 425 -10.10 -18.73 -16.31
C ARG A 425 -9.22 -19.49 -15.34
N ALA A 426 -7.91 -19.22 -15.35
CA ALA A 426 -6.94 -19.90 -14.50
C ALA A 426 -7.20 -19.71 -12.99
N GLN A 427 -7.74 -18.54 -12.60
CA GLN A 427 -7.97 -18.18 -11.21
C GLN A 427 -9.43 -18.37 -10.80
N ASP A 428 -10.35 -17.85 -11.60
CA ASP A 428 -11.76 -17.67 -11.26
C ASP A 428 -12.65 -18.73 -11.92
N GLY A 429 -12.14 -19.39 -12.94
CA GLY A 429 -12.87 -20.38 -13.74
C GLY A 429 -13.14 -21.69 -13.02
N GLY A 430 -12.55 -21.87 -11.85
CA GLY A 430 -12.65 -23.01 -10.92
C GLY A 430 -13.41 -24.24 -11.39
N VAL A 431 -12.82 -25.37 -11.19
CA VAL A 431 -13.33 -26.71 -11.51
C VAL A 431 -14.77 -26.93 -11.11
#